data_344a8d82db04e665a11c446a5d96c43c
#
_entry.id   344a8d82db04e665a11c446a5d96c43c
#
_cell.length_a   1.000
_cell.length_b   1.000
_cell.length_c   1.000
_cell.angle_alpha   90.00
_cell.angle_beta   90.00
_cell.angle_gamma   90.00
#
_symmetry.space_group_name_H-M   'P 1'
#
loop_
_entity.id
_entity.type
_entity.pdbx_description
1 polymer ?
#
loop_
_entity_poly.entity_id
_entity_poly.type
_entity_poly.pdbx_seq_one_letter_code
_entity_poly.pdbx_strand_id
1 'polypeptide(L)'
;MSVSDYSLQYLLSNGYERKICAKCGRAFWTIDKNRVTCGEVPCDPYSFIGNPPTLRKYSLEEMREEFLSFFESRGHKRIKRYPIVARWRDDVYLVNASIYDFQPHVTSGKVPPPGNPLVISQPCIRTVDLDNVGKTGRHLSVFEMGGAKAFNFPGNEIYWKDRAVQLCLEFLSHLGVNREEVILKEKPWAGGGNAGSSFEVMVRGLEVATLVFMDMVEDMEGDIEIDGVRYRKMENRIVDTGYGIERFTWLSQGTRTIYDALYPDLISLLMKEADVKQLSSFQGYMDAVSMEDGSEIAFLSKLSPQERDSINKISSIYMLADHTRAITFLLFDGLVPSNSKAGYVLRMLIRRALLAIKKLDIKETLWNLIEIQENRFKDILDVRLYTSAKEIIRLEEERFSELLSKGDSLIKRYSKNGSISKEGVITLFESNGLPIEYVKERCEALGISFPQDLRKERGFSNVRKEQKPREMRS
;
A
#
# COMPACT_ATOMS: atom_id res chain seq x y z
N MET A 1 -17.31 -19.11 2.17
CA MET A 1 -17.16 -19.09 3.64
C MET A 1 -18.54 -19.11 4.27
N SER A 2 -18.74 -19.93 5.30
CA SER A 2 -19.99 -20.04 6.06
C SER A 2 -19.97 -19.10 7.26
N VAL A 3 -21.14 -18.87 7.90
CA VAL A 3 -21.24 -18.10 9.14
C VAL A 3 -20.40 -18.74 10.27
N SER A 4 -20.30 -20.07 10.30
CA SER A 4 -19.50 -20.80 11.30
C SER A 4 -18.00 -20.49 11.22
N ASP A 5 -17.48 -20.08 10.07
CA ASP A 5 -16.06 -19.69 9.92
C ASP A 5 -15.72 -18.41 10.71
N TYR A 6 -16.74 -17.60 11.05
CA TYR A 6 -16.63 -16.30 11.73
C TYR A 6 -17.21 -16.28 13.14
N SER A 7 -18.04 -17.29 13.53
CA SER A 7 -18.67 -17.38 14.85
C SER A 7 -17.67 -17.92 15.89
N LEU A 8 -16.80 -17.05 16.38
CA LEU A 8 -15.75 -17.42 17.32
C LEU A 8 -16.26 -17.42 18.77
N GLN A 9 -15.83 -18.41 19.55
CA GLN A 9 -16.20 -18.52 20.97
C GLN A 9 -15.76 -17.28 21.76
N TYR A 10 -14.58 -16.75 21.46
CA TYR A 10 -14.08 -15.53 22.09
C TYR A 10 -15.02 -14.33 21.86
N LEU A 11 -15.48 -14.14 20.63
CA LEU A 11 -16.40 -13.02 20.30
C LEU A 11 -17.73 -13.16 21.05
N LEU A 12 -18.33 -14.34 20.99
CA LEU A 12 -19.61 -14.63 21.64
C LEU A 12 -19.53 -14.44 23.18
N SER A 13 -18.44 -14.94 23.80
CA SER A 13 -18.23 -14.83 25.25
C SER A 13 -17.93 -13.39 25.72
N ASN A 14 -17.50 -12.50 24.81
CA ASN A 14 -17.17 -11.12 25.11
C ASN A 14 -18.24 -10.12 24.61
N GLY A 15 -19.45 -10.60 24.30
CA GLY A 15 -20.59 -9.75 23.99
C GLY A 15 -20.61 -9.16 22.58
N TYR A 16 -19.81 -9.69 21.66
CA TYR A 16 -19.87 -9.30 20.25
C TYR A 16 -21.10 -9.91 19.59
N GLU A 17 -21.81 -9.11 18.81
CA GLU A 17 -22.97 -9.51 18.01
C GLU A 17 -22.62 -9.40 16.52
N ARG A 18 -23.07 -10.41 15.75
CA ARG A 18 -22.99 -10.37 14.28
C ARG A 18 -24.13 -9.54 13.72
N LYS A 19 -23.79 -8.56 12.89
CA LYS A 19 -24.76 -7.66 12.23
C LYS A 19 -24.51 -7.57 10.74
N ILE A 20 -25.51 -7.07 10.01
CA ILE A 20 -25.42 -6.79 8.57
C ILE A 20 -25.40 -5.27 8.37
N CYS A 21 -24.45 -4.76 7.65
CA CYS A 21 -24.31 -3.34 7.35
C CYS A 21 -25.52 -2.83 6.56
N ALA A 22 -26.20 -1.82 7.09
CA ALA A 22 -27.36 -1.22 6.45
C ALA A 22 -27.07 -0.53 5.11
N LYS A 23 -25.79 -0.17 4.84
CA LYS A 23 -25.38 0.50 3.61
C LYS A 23 -24.85 -0.44 2.53
N CYS A 24 -23.96 -1.38 2.88
CA CYS A 24 -23.27 -2.23 1.90
C CYS A 24 -23.67 -3.73 1.98
N GLY A 25 -24.51 -4.13 2.95
CA GLY A 25 -24.96 -5.51 3.11
C GLY A 25 -23.93 -6.50 3.64
N ARG A 26 -22.69 -6.07 3.94
CA ARG A 26 -21.64 -6.96 4.44
C ARG A 26 -21.81 -7.24 5.94
N ALA A 27 -21.42 -8.44 6.35
CA ALA A 27 -21.49 -8.86 7.75
C ALA A 27 -20.31 -8.32 8.56
N PHE A 28 -20.56 -7.98 9.81
CA PHE A 28 -19.54 -7.49 10.76
C PHE A 28 -19.91 -7.84 12.20
N TRP A 29 -18.93 -7.81 13.10
CA TRP A 29 -19.05 -8.07 14.52
C TRP A 29 -18.72 -6.83 15.34
N THR A 30 -19.50 -6.53 16.36
CA THR A 30 -19.35 -5.37 17.24
C THR A 30 -19.96 -5.65 18.61
N ILE A 31 -19.46 -4.97 19.66
CA ILE A 31 -20.12 -4.94 20.98
C ILE A 31 -21.08 -3.75 21.11
N ASP A 32 -20.99 -2.77 20.20
CA ASP A 32 -21.93 -1.64 20.17
C ASP A 32 -23.29 -2.10 19.60
N LYS A 33 -24.27 -2.22 20.49
CA LYS A 33 -25.64 -2.64 20.14
C LYS A 33 -26.36 -1.69 19.18
N ASN A 34 -25.98 -0.41 19.16
CA ASN A 34 -26.60 0.61 18.33
C ASN A 34 -25.93 0.72 16.94
N ARG A 35 -24.81 0.04 16.73
CA ARG A 35 -24.07 0.06 15.45
C ARG A 35 -24.88 -0.59 14.34
N VAL A 36 -25.01 0.13 13.21
CA VAL A 36 -25.76 -0.34 12.02
C VAL A 36 -24.91 -0.41 10.76
N THR A 37 -23.66 0.09 10.80
CA THR A 37 -22.72 0.15 9.67
C THR A 37 -21.41 -0.56 9.98
N CYS A 38 -20.72 -1.03 8.94
CA CYS A 38 -19.54 -1.91 9.07
C CYS A 38 -18.22 -1.19 9.41
N GLY A 39 -18.24 0.14 9.59
CA GLY A 39 -17.07 0.90 9.99
C GLY A 39 -16.09 1.24 8.87
N GLU A 40 -16.38 0.92 7.63
CA GLU A 40 -15.52 1.20 6.48
C GLU A 40 -16.07 2.35 5.63
N VAL A 41 -15.19 3.16 5.07
CA VAL A 41 -15.55 4.15 4.01
C VAL A 41 -16.03 3.39 2.75
N PRO A 42 -17.12 3.80 2.09
CA PRO A 42 -17.93 5.00 2.33
C PRO A 42 -19.07 4.82 3.33
N CYS A 43 -19.24 3.65 3.95
CA CYS A 43 -20.31 3.42 4.93
C CYS A 43 -20.19 4.35 6.15
N ASP A 44 -18.96 4.58 6.60
CA ASP A 44 -18.61 5.46 7.71
C ASP A 44 -17.46 6.40 7.30
N PRO A 45 -17.49 7.69 7.68
CA PRO A 45 -16.40 8.61 7.42
C PRO A 45 -15.20 8.35 8.37
N TYR A 46 -14.04 8.92 8.05
CA TYR A 46 -12.89 8.95 8.96
C TYR A 46 -13.14 9.89 10.15
N SER A 47 -13.71 9.40 11.22
CA SER A 47 -14.02 10.18 12.41
C SER A 47 -12.84 10.32 13.40
N PHE A 48 -11.70 9.73 13.11
CA PHE A 48 -10.45 9.89 13.88
C PHE A 48 -9.66 11.15 13.50
N ILE A 49 -9.92 11.77 12.35
CA ILE A 49 -9.27 13.01 11.92
C ILE A 49 -9.63 14.14 12.89
N GLY A 50 -8.61 14.74 13.52
CA GLY A 50 -8.79 15.74 14.58
C GLY A 50 -9.21 15.17 15.93
N ASN A 51 -9.53 13.89 16.01
CA ASN A 51 -9.98 13.21 17.24
C ASN A 51 -9.42 11.78 17.32
N PRO A 52 -8.10 11.61 17.51
CA PRO A 52 -7.47 10.30 17.56
C PRO A 52 -7.95 9.47 18.78
N PRO A 53 -8.17 8.13 18.62
CA PRO A 53 -8.66 7.28 19.71
C PRO A 53 -7.54 6.74 20.62
N THR A 54 -6.28 7.03 20.33
CA THR A 54 -5.14 6.47 21.07
C THR A 54 -4.71 7.36 22.24
N LEU A 55 -4.03 6.77 23.24
CA LEU A 55 -3.56 7.46 24.44
C LEU A 55 -2.56 8.58 24.13
N ARG A 56 -1.76 8.43 23.09
CA ARG A 56 -0.78 9.41 22.63
C ARG A 56 -0.58 9.33 21.12
N LYS A 57 0.08 10.33 20.58
CA LYS A 57 0.57 10.30 19.19
C LYS A 57 1.84 9.47 19.10
N TYR A 58 1.97 8.70 18.04
CA TYR A 58 3.14 7.87 17.74
C TYR A 58 3.76 8.31 16.43
N SER A 59 5.10 8.36 16.36
CA SER A 59 5.81 8.36 15.07
C SER A 59 5.72 6.98 14.42
N LEU A 60 6.14 6.86 13.17
CA LEU A 60 6.15 5.56 12.47
C LEU A 60 7.10 4.56 13.17
N GLU A 61 8.26 5.04 13.59
CA GLU A 61 9.29 4.26 14.27
C GLU A 61 8.80 3.79 15.65
N GLU A 62 8.18 4.69 16.42
CA GLU A 62 7.57 4.35 17.71
C GLU A 62 6.44 3.32 17.54
N MET A 63 5.57 3.49 16.54
CA MET A 63 4.47 2.55 16.30
C MET A 63 4.98 1.17 15.88
N ARG A 64 6.03 1.10 15.04
CA ARG A 64 6.70 -0.15 14.69
C ARG A 64 7.23 -0.85 15.93
N GLU A 65 7.95 -0.13 16.78
CA GLU A 65 8.53 -0.70 18.00
C GLU A 65 7.45 -1.13 18.99
N GLU A 66 6.40 -0.34 19.17
CA GLU A 66 5.25 -0.65 20.01
C GLU A 66 4.57 -1.96 19.57
N PHE A 67 4.35 -2.12 18.26
CA PHE A 67 3.80 -3.35 17.69
C PHE A 67 4.71 -4.56 17.93
N LEU A 68 5.98 -4.45 17.60
CA LEU A 68 6.94 -5.56 17.75
C LEU A 68 7.10 -5.99 19.21
N SER A 69 7.30 -5.03 20.11
CA SER A 69 7.48 -5.28 21.56
C SER A 69 6.22 -5.85 22.21
N PHE A 70 5.02 -5.38 21.80
CA PHE A 70 3.76 -5.92 22.29
C PHE A 70 3.63 -7.42 22.02
N PHE A 71 3.87 -7.86 20.78
CA PHE A 71 3.77 -9.28 20.42
C PHE A 71 4.93 -10.10 20.97
N GLU A 72 6.14 -9.54 21.05
CA GLU A 72 7.29 -10.18 21.67
C GLU A 72 7.02 -10.48 23.15
N SER A 73 6.44 -9.55 23.90
CA SER A 73 6.04 -9.75 25.31
C SER A 73 4.96 -10.83 25.49
N ARG A 74 4.31 -11.26 24.41
CA ARG A 74 3.29 -12.33 24.36
C ARG A 74 3.80 -13.61 23.73
N GLY A 75 5.13 -13.79 23.71
CA GLY A 75 5.80 -15.02 23.29
C GLY A 75 6.03 -15.17 21.79
N HIS A 76 5.81 -14.14 20.98
CA HIS A 76 6.18 -14.17 19.57
C HIS A 76 7.68 -13.88 19.41
N LYS A 77 8.36 -14.71 18.64
CA LYS A 77 9.76 -14.45 18.30
C LYS A 77 9.86 -13.30 17.31
N ARG A 78 10.49 -12.20 17.72
CA ARG A 78 10.79 -11.09 16.84
C ARG A 78 11.82 -11.51 15.80
N ILE A 79 11.53 -11.27 14.52
CA ILE A 79 12.46 -11.57 13.43
C ILE A 79 12.72 -10.29 12.59
N LYS A 80 13.86 -10.27 11.90
CA LYS A 80 14.22 -9.18 10.99
C LYS A 80 13.34 -9.22 9.74
N ARG A 81 13.11 -8.05 9.13
CA ARG A 81 12.45 -7.93 7.85
C ARG A 81 13.20 -8.67 6.73
N TYR A 82 12.47 -9.09 5.72
CA TYR A 82 13.03 -9.55 4.46
C TYR A 82 13.17 -8.38 3.46
N PRO A 83 14.01 -8.51 2.40
CA PRO A 83 14.03 -7.53 1.32
C PRO A 83 12.66 -7.43 0.64
N ILE A 84 12.30 -6.24 0.15
CA ILE A 84 11.08 -6.06 -0.68
C ILE A 84 11.21 -6.83 -2.00
N VAL A 85 12.43 -7.00 -2.50
CA VAL A 85 12.70 -7.78 -3.73
C VAL A 85 12.64 -9.27 -3.40
N ALA A 86 11.60 -9.95 -3.85
CA ALA A 86 11.31 -11.35 -3.54
C ALA A 86 12.18 -12.32 -4.35
N ARG A 87 13.49 -12.43 -4.04
CA ARG A 87 14.46 -13.29 -4.77
C ARG A 87 14.28 -14.79 -4.52
N TRP A 88 13.48 -15.19 -3.53
CA TRP A 88 13.18 -16.59 -3.16
C TRP A 88 11.93 -17.15 -3.85
N ARG A 89 11.28 -16.37 -4.71
CA ARG A 89 10.04 -16.74 -5.43
C ARG A 89 10.19 -16.41 -6.90
N ASP A 90 9.56 -17.23 -7.75
CA ASP A 90 9.55 -17.03 -9.21
C ASP A 90 8.24 -16.42 -9.72
N ASP A 91 7.18 -16.45 -8.90
CA ASP A 91 5.83 -16.01 -9.25
C ASP A 91 5.56 -14.53 -8.92
N VAL A 92 6.36 -13.92 -8.05
CA VAL A 92 6.28 -12.50 -7.71
C VAL A 92 7.67 -11.85 -7.68
N TYR A 93 7.75 -10.58 -8.05
CA TYR A 93 9.01 -9.84 -8.03
C TYR A 93 9.19 -9.00 -6.77
N LEU A 94 8.10 -8.54 -6.18
CA LEU A 94 8.09 -7.61 -5.05
C LEU A 94 7.11 -8.11 -3.98
N VAL A 95 7.50 -8.02 -2.72
CA VAL A 95 6.67 -8.38 -1.57
C VAL A 95 5.53 -7.35 -1.43
N ASN A 96 4.29 -7.80 -1.53
CA ASN A 96 3.09 -6.96 -1.36
C ASN A 96 2.29 -7.28 -0.09
N ALA A 97 2.65 -8.35 0.61
CA ALA A 97 2.13 -8.76 1.91
C ALA A 97 3.17 -9.57 2.67
N SER A 98 3.24 -9.44 4.00
CA SER A 98 4.28 -10.08 4.83
C SER A 98 4.23 -11.61 4.83
N ILE A 99 3.11 -12.22 4.41
CA ILE A 99 3.04 -13.69 4.27
C ILE A 99 3.87 -14.21 3.10
N TYR A 100 4.18 -13.38 2.11
CA TYR A 100 4.98 -13.77 0.95
C TYR A 100 6.41 -14.18 1.33
N ASP A 101 6.89 -13.72 2.48
CA ASP A 101 8.18 -14.12 3.04
C ASP A 101 8.23 -15.62 3.42
N PHE A 102 7.05 -16.22 3.61
CA PHE A 102 6.86 -17.59 4.12
C PHE A 102 6.20 -18.53 3.11
N GLN A 103 5.57 -17.98 2.07
CA GLN A 103 4.95 -18.77 1.01
C GLN A 103 5.94 -19.10 -0.11
N PRO A 104 5.81 -20.30 -0.73
CA PRO A 104 4.95 -21.42 -0.31
C PRO A 104 5.64 -22.37 0.68
N HIS A 105 6.91 -22.18 0.98
CA HIS A 105 7.76 -23.17 1.62
C HIS A 105 7.43 -23.40 3.10
N VAL A 106 7.24 -22.34 3.87
CA VAL A 106 6.88 -22.43 5.29
C VAL A 106 5.41 -22.81 5.46
N THR A 107 4.50 -22.18 4.69
CA THR A 107 3.07 -22.45 4.78
C THR A 107 2.70 -23.89 4.40
N SER A 108 3.48 -24.53 3.52
CA SER A 108 3.34 -25.96 3.21
C SER A 108 3.98 -26.92 4.22
N GLY A 109 4.74 -26.41 5.19
CA GLY A 109 5.48 -27.24 6.15
C GLY A 109 6.80 -27.82 5.61
N LYS A 110 7.21 -27.50 4.37
CA LYS A 110 8.47 -27.98 3.79
C LYS A 110 9.71 -27.38 4.45
N VAL A 111 9.59 -26.17 4.98
CA VAL A 111 10.65 -25.46 5.69
C VAL A 111 10.09 -24.98 7.03
N PRO A 112 10.81 -25.19 8.16
CA PRO A 112 10.35 -24.69 9.45
C PRO A 112 10.35 -23.16 9.48
N PRO A 113 9.40 -22.52 10.19
CA PRO A 113 9.41 -21.09 10.38
C PRO A 113 10.61 -20.64 11.23
N PRO A 114 11.16 -19.42 11.01
CA PRO A 114 12.30 -18.90 11.78
C PRO A 114 11.96 -18.63 13.26
N GLY A 115 10.70 -18.67 13.60
CA GLY A 115 10.11 -18.62 14.93
C GLY A 115 8.64 -19.03 14.86
N ASN A 116 8.09 -19.57 15.95
CA ASN A 116 6.69 -19.99 15.98
C ASN A 116 6.13 -19.93 17.41
N PRO A 117 5.27 -18.96 17.74
CA PRO A 117 4.82 -17.87 16.85
C PRO A 117 5.91 -16.82 16.59
N LEU A 118 5.74 -16.01 15.55
CA LEU A 118 6.67 -14.93 15.24
C LEU A 118 5.98 -13.58 15.02
N VAL A 119 6.76 -12.50 15.17
CA VAL A 119 6.36 -11.13 14.82
C VAL A 119 7.40 -10.46 13.92
N ILE A 120 6.93 -9.73 12.92
CA ILE A 120 7.75 -9.03 11.92
C ILE A 120 7.08 -7.70 11.54
N SER A 121 7.87 -6.68 11.22
CA SER A 121 7.43 -5.53 10.45
C SER A 121 8.09 -5.59 9.08
N GLN A 122 7.29 -5.92 8.05
CA GLN A 122 7.76 -6.18 6.70
C GLN A 122 7.40 -5.01 5.78
N PRO A 123 8.39 -4.29 5.21
CA PRO A 123 8.12 -3.34 4.14
C PRO A 123 7.55 -4.06 2.91
N CYS A 124 6.42 -3.56 2.43
CA CYS A 124 5.69 -4.07 1.28
C CYS A 124 5.51 -2.96 0.25
N ILE A 125 5.39 -3.32 -1.02
CA ILE A 125 5.11 -2.37 -2.09
C ILE A 125 3.88 -2.80 -2.89
N ARG A 126 2.99 -1.85 -3.18
CA ARG A 126 1.81 -2.05 -4.03
C ARG A 126 1.81 -1.05 -5.16
N THR A 127 1.70 -1.55 -6.37
CA THR A 127 1.74 -0.75 -7.60
C THR A 127 0.35 -0.46 -8.18
N VAL A 128 -0.68 -1.14 -7.70
CA VAL A 128 -2.04 -1.04 -8.25
C VAL A 128 -2.66 0.35 -8.06
N ASP A 129 -2.31 1.05 -6.98
CA ASP A 129 -2.90 2.34 -6.59
C ASP A 129 -1.92 3.51 -6.74
N LEU A 130 -0.82 3.34 -7.49
CA LEU A 130 0.21 4.39 -7.64
C LEU A 130 -0.34 5.71 -8.17
N ASP A 131 -1.38 5.68 -9.00
CA ASP A 131 -2.02 6.87 -9.54
C ASP A 131 -2.86 7.63 -8.50
N ASN A 132 -3.20 6.99 -7.38
CA ASN A 132 -3.94 7.55 -6.26
C ASN A 132 -3.02 8.14 -5.17
N VAL A 133 -1.72 7.81 -5.23
CA VAL A 133 -0.72 8.35 -4.29
C VAL A 133 -0.61 9.87 -4.46
N GLY A 134 -0.64 10.58 -3.34
CA GLY A 134 -0.65 12.04 -3.30
C GLY A 134 -2.02 12.70 -3.51
N LYS A 135 -3.06 11.96 -3.93
CA LYS A 135 -4.36 12.51 -4.31
C LYS A 135 -5.48 12.20 -3.31
N THR A 136 -5.52 10.97 -2.81
CA THR A 136 -6.61 10.50 -1.94
C THR A 136 -6.34 10.70 -0.45
N GLY A 137 -5.13 11.11 -0.10
CA GLY A 137 -4.72 11.30 1.30
C GLY A 137 -4.46 10.01 2.08
N ARG A 138 -4.62 8.82 1.47
CA ARG A 138 -4.56 7.52 2.16
C ARG A 138 -3.74 6.42 1.47
N HIS A 139 -3.48 6.53 0.16
CA HIS A 139 -2.74 5.51 -0.61
C HIS A 139 -1.23 5.75 -0.51
N LEU A 140 -0.50 4.67 -0.27
CA LEU A 140 0.97 4.63 -0.22
C LEU A 140 1.49 3.61 -1.23
N SER A 141 2.64 3.89 -1.85
CA SER A 141 3.34 2.92 -2.71
C SER A 141 4.09 1.88 -1.86
N VAL A 142 4.75 2.32 -0.80
CA VAL A 142 5.44 1.48 0.18
C VAL A 142 4.83 1.67 1.56
N PHE A 143 4.68 0.57 2.29
CA PHE A 143 4.17 0.56 3.66
C PHE A 143 4.75 -0.62 4.43
N GLU A 144 4.76 -0.53 5.76
CA GLU A 144 5.17 -1.61 6.64
C GLU A 144 3.95 -2.42 7.09
N MET A 145 3.95 -3.70 6.77
CA MET A 145 2.95 -4.64 7.24
C MET A 145 3.46 -5.35 8.49
N GLY A 146 2.91 -5.00 9.64
CA GLY A 146 3.13 -5.73 10.87
C GLY A 146 2.48 -7.12 10.75
N GLY A 147 3.24 -8.18 10.96
CA GLY A 147 2.75 -9.55 10.90
C GLY A 147 2.99 -10.27 12.23
N ALA A 148 1.91 -10.68 12.91
CA ALA A 148 1.96 -11.64 14.00
C ALA A 148 1.42 -12.97 13.47
N LYS A 149 2.26 -14.00 13.43
CA LYS A 149 1.99 -15.25 12.70
C LYS A 149 2.15 -16.46 13.59
N ALA A 150 1.25 -17.45 13.38
CA ALA A 150 1.36 -18.78 13.97
C ALA A 150 1.16 -19.83 12.88
N PHE A 151 2.08 -20.77 12.82
CA PHE A 151 2.06 -21.89 11.87
C PHE A 151 1.69 -23.14 12.63
N ASN A 152 0.43 -23.59 12.47
CA ASN A 152 -0.06 -24.81 13.11
C ASN A 152 0.08 -25.96 12.12
N PHE A 153 0.88 -26.95 12.49
CA PHE A 153 1.08 -28.18 11.75
C PHE A 153 0.48 -29.35 12.55
N PRO A 154 0.14 -30.48 11.92
CA PRO A 154 -0.35 -31.65 12.63
C PRO A 154 0.55 -32.03 13.80
N GLY A 155 -0.03 -32.10 15.00
CA GLY A 155 0.71 -32.39 16.24
C GLY A 155 1.51 -31.24 16.86
N ASN A 156 1.50 -30.05 16.24
CA ASN A 156 2.17 -28.87 16.78
C ASN A 156 1.28 -27.62 16.57
N GLU A 157 0.27 -27.49 17.41
CA GLU A 157 -0.66 -26.36 17.39
C GLU A 157 -0.18 -25.25 18.35
N ILE A 158 -0.09 -24.01 17.84
CA ILE A 158 0.32 -22.83 18.60
C ILE A 158 -0.91 -22.07 19.10
N TYR A 159 -1.69 -21.46 18.17
CA TYR A 159 -2.99 -20.86 18.43
C TYR A 159 -3.76 -20.65 17.12
N TRP A 160 -5.08 -20.48 17.25
CA TRP A 160 -5.97 -20.28 16.11
C TRP A 160 -6.79 -18.99 16.26
N LYS A 161 -7.91 -18.89 15.59
CA LYS A 161 -8.78 -17.71 15.38
C LYS A 161 -9.07 -16.94 16.68
N ASP A 162 -9.54 -17.62 17.73
CA ASP A 162 -9.92 -16.95 18.98
C ASP A 162 -8.77 -16.18 19.61
N ARG A 163 -7.58 -16.83 19.71
CA ARG A 163 -6.41 -16.17 20.28
C ARG A 163 -5.86 -15.06 19.39
N ALA A 164 -5.92 -15.20 18.06
CA ALA A 164 -5.51 -14.15 17.13
C ALA A 164 -6.39 -12.90 17.28
N VAL A 165 -7.71 -13.06 17.33
CA VAL A 165 -8.65 -11.95 17.55
C VAL A 165 -8.44 -11.33 18.92
N GLN A 166 -8.26 -12.14 19.96
CA GLN A 166 -7.97 -11.68 21.33
C GLN A 166 -6.71 -10.81 21.35
N LEU A 167 -5.60 -11.25 20.74
CA LEU A 167 -4.33 -10.51 20.66
C LEU A 167 -4.50 -9.17 19.92
N CYS A 168 -5.27 -9.14 18.84
CA CYS A 168 -5.57 -7.91 18.12
C CYS A 168 -6.32 -6.90 19.00
N LEU A 169 -7.36 -7.35 19.69
CA LEU A 169 -8.15 -6.50 20.59
C LEU A 169 -7.35 -6.05 21.82
N GLU A 170 -6.45 -6.89 22.33
CA GLU A 170 -5.50 -6.52 23.38
C GLU A 170 -4.53 -5.43 22.89
N PHE A 171 -4.00 -5.55 21.66
CA PHE A 171 -3.12 -4.52 21.09
C PHE A 171 -3.83 -3.17 20.90
N LEU A 172 -5.04 -3.18 20.35
CA LEU A 172 -5.85 -1.98 20.23
C LEU A 172 -6.13 -1.32 21.59
N SER A 173 -6.50 -2.13 22.60
CA SER A 173 -6.71 -1.64 23.96
C SER A 173 -5.42 -1.10 24.59
N HIS A 174 -4.27 -1.71 24.32
CA HIS A 174 -2.96 -1.24 24.76
C HIS A 174 -2.63 0.15 24.18
N LEU A 175 -3.01 0.42 22.94
CA LEU A 175 -2.89 1.75 22.33
C LEU A 175 -3.94 2.76 22.85
N GLY A 176 -4.94 2.32 23.62
CA GLY A 176 -6.00 3.15 24.20
C GLY A 176 -7.30 3.17 23.41
N VAL A 177 -7.42 2.38 22.35
CA VAL A 177 -8.65 2.31 21.55
C VAL A 177 -9.75 1.62 22.36
N ASN A 178 -10.92 2.28 22.47
CA ASN A 178 -12.08 1.68 23.14
C ASN A 178 -12.61 0.51 22.30
N ARG A 179 -12.92 -0.61 22.95
CA ARG A 179 -13.46 -1.81 22.29
C ARG A 179 -14.78 -1.56 21.56
N GLU A 180 -15.60 -0.65 22.02
CA GLU A 180 -16.86 -0.26 21.35
C GLU A 180 -16.64 0.35 19.97
N GLU A 181 -15.46 0.93 19.73
CA GLU A 181 -15.09 1.52 18.44
C GLU A 181 -14.49 0.51 17.45
N VAL A 182 -14.21 -0.71 17.92
CA VAL A 182 -13.58 -1.75 17.08
C VAL A 182 -14.67 -2.60 16.42
N ILE A 183 -14.57 -2.71 15.10
CA ILE A 183 -15.47 -3.52 14.30
C ILE A 183 -14.65 -4.56 13.56
N LEU A 184 -15.12 -5.80 13.55
CA LEU A 184 -14.52 -6.91 12.82
C LEU A 184 -15.42 -7.26 11.63
N LYS A 185 -15.05 -6.86 10.43
CA LYS A 185 -15.81 -7.07 9.21
C LYS A 185 -15.41 -8.38 8.55
N GLU A 186 -16.38 -9.23 8.23
CA GLU A 186 -16.16 -10.52 7.59
C GLU A 186 -15.73 -10.34 6.12
N LYS A 187 -14.67 -11.07 5.72
CA LYS A 187 -14.21 -11.12 4.34
C LYS A 187 -13.45 -12.43 4.07
N PRO A 188 -13.73 -13.16 2.98
CA PRO A 188 -12.81 -14.17 2.48
C PRO A 188 -11.50 -13.53 2.04
N TRP A 189 -10.39 -14.23 2.25
CA TRP A 189 -9.08 -13.81 1.77
C TRP A 189 -8.44 -14.89 0.93
N ALA A 190 -7.78 -14.50 -0.16
CA ALA A 190 -6.99 -15.38 -1.01
C ALA A 190 -5.75 -14.63 -1.54
N GLY A 191 -4.58 -15.30 -1.51
CA GLY A 191 -3.33 -14.72 -1.99
C GLY A 191 -2.15 -15.68 -1.90
N GLY A 192 -1.25 -15.60 -2.89
CA GLY A 192 -0.01 -16.39 -2.91
C GLY A 192 -0.20 -17.91 -2.85
N GLY A 193 -1.32 -18.42 -3.38
CA GLY A 193 -1.65 -19.85 -3.40
C GLY A 193 -2.35 -20.37 -2.13
N ASN A 194 -2.67 -19.50 -1.17
CA ASN A 194 -3.45 -19.86 0.02
C ASN A 194 -4.74 -19.06 0.13
N ALA A 195 -5.71 -19.58 0.88
CA ALA A 195 -6.96 -18.88 1.17
C ALA A 195 -7.50 -19.24 2.56
N GLY A 196 -8.47 -18.44 3.03
CA GLY A 196 -9.16 -18.67 4.30
C GLY A 196 -10.15 -17.58 4.67
N SER A 197 -10.81 -17.72 5.82
CA SER A 197 -11.63 -16.66 6.39
C SER A 197 -10.73 -15.54 6.93
N SER A 198 -11.23 -14.31 6.90
CA SER A 198 -10.51 -13.18 7.51
C SER A 198 -11.46 -12.16 8.12
N PHE A 199 -10.93 -11.38 9.06
CA PHE A 199 -11.56 -10.17 9.55
C PHE A 199 -10.75 -8.94 9.13
N GLU A 200 -11.41 -7.98 8.50
CA GLU A 200 -10.92 -6.60 8.40
C GLU A 200 -11.27 -5.87 9.70
N VAL A 201 -10.26 -5.31 10.37
CA VAL A 201 -10.40 -4.63 11.66
C VAL A 201 -10.51 -3.14 11.42
N MET A 202 -11.68 -2.58 11.77
CA MET A 202 -12.02 -1.19 11.52
C MET A 202 -12.03 -0.39 12.82
N VAL A 203 -11.47 0.81 12.79
CA VAL A 203 -11.54 1.79 13.90
C VAL A 203 -11.84 3.16 13.30
N ARG A 204 -12.98 3.77 13.69
CA ARG A 204 -13.39 5.12 13.29
C ARG A 204 -13.31 5.39 11.78
N GLY A 205 -13.74 4.44 10.96
CA GLY A 205 -13.75 4.55 9.50
C GLY A 205 -12.51 3.96 8.81
N LEU A 206 -11.43 3.70 9.56
CA LEU A 206 -10.16 3.24 9.01
C LEU A 206 -9.97 1.73 9.24
N GLU A 207 -9.68 0.99 8.17
CA GLU A 207 -9.14 -0.37 8.26
C GLU A 207 -7.69 -0.30 8.78
N VAL A 208 -7.44 -0.86 9.97
CA VAL A 208 -6.12 -0.82 10.61
C VAL A 208 -5.38 -2.14 10.53
N ALA A 209 -6.11 -3.25 10.43
CA ALA A 209 -5.53 -4.59 10.31
C ALA A 209 -6.44 -5.54 9.55
N THR A 210 -5.86 -6.63 9.04
CA THR A 210 -6.57 -7.80 8.53
C THR A 210 -6.04 -9.04 9.24
N LEU A 211 -6.94 -9.83 9.82
CA LEU A 211 -6.63 -11.10 10.47
C LEU A 211 -7.04 -12.23 9.55
N VAL A 212 -6.09 -12.97 9.00
CA VAL A 212 -6.32 -14.04 8.03
C VAL A 212 -6.09 -15.41 8.65
N PHE A 213 -6.98 -16.32 8.38
CA PHE A 213 -6.97 -17.69 8.88
C PHE A 213 -6.91 -18.68 7.72
N MET A 214 -5.68 -18.95 7.26
CA MET A 214 -5.45 -19.79 6.09
C MET A 214 -5.57 -21.25 6.46
N ASP A 215 -6.51 -21.94 5.86
CA ASP A 215 -6.74 -23.37 5.96
C ASP A 215 -7.04 -24.01 4.60
N MET A 216 -6.70 -23.31 3.52
CA MET A 216 -6.91 -23.75 2.14
C MET A 216 -5.67 -23.46 1.29
N VAL A 217 -5.45 -24.33 0.31
CA VAL A 217 -4.40 -24.19 -0.71
C VAL A 217 -5.04 -24.27 -2.09
N GLU A 218 -4.50 -23.50 -3.02
CA GLU A 218 -4.91 -23.50 -4.42
C GLU A 218 -4.75 -24.89 -5.04
N ASP A 219 -5.79 -25.37 -5.69
CA ASP A 219 -5.85 -26.70 -6.30
C ASP A 219 -6.87 -26.68 -7.44
N MET A 220 -6.46 -27.04 -8.66
CA MET A 220 -7.33 -27.04 -9.84
C MET A 220 -8.54 -27.99 -9.72
N GLU A 221 -8.41 -29.04 -8.89
CA GLU A 221 -9.46 -30.02 -8.58
C GLU A 221 -10.21 -29.68 -7.28
N GLY A 222 -9.88 -28.55 -6.64
CA GLY A 222 -10.49 -28.10 -5.39
C GLY A 222 -12.01 -27.87 -5.52
N ASP A 223 -12.73 -28.13 -4.44
CA ASP A 223 -14.19 -28.01 -4.32
C ASP A 223 -14.66 -26.65 -3.82
N ILE A 224 -13.74 -25.77 -3.40
CA ILE A 224 -14.03 -24.41 -2.88
C ILE A 224 -13.57 -23.38 -3.92
N GLU A 225 -14.45 -22.46 -4.31
CA GLU A 225 -14.12 -21.38 -5.24
C GLU A 225 -14.14 -20.02 -4.51
N ILE A 226 -13.06 -19.22 -4.68
CA ILE A 226 -12.94 -17.86 -4.19
C ILE A 226 -12.36 -17.00 -5.33
N ASP A 227 -13.09 -15.97 -5.74
CA ASP A 227 -12.70 -15.03 -6.81
C ASP A 227 -12.28 -15.73 -8.14
N GLY A 228 -12.94 -16.85 -8.47
CA GLY A 228 -12.69 -17.62 -9.70
C GLY A 228 -11.48 -18.57 -9.63
N VAL A 229 -10.84 -18.70 -8.46
CA VAL A 229 -9.75 -19.64 -8.21
C VAL A 229 -10.25 -20.78 -7.32
N ARG A 230 -9.84 -22.02 -7.63
CA ARG A 230 -10.23 -23.20 -6.86
C ARG A 230 -9.23 -23.53 -5.77
N TYR A 231 -9.76 -23.97 -4.63
CA TYR A 231 -9.01 -24.33 -3.42
C TYR A 231 -9.52 -25.64 -2.84
N ARG A 232 -8.63 -26.33 -2.15
CA ARG A 232 -8.99 -27.44 -1.26
C ARG A 232 -8.54 -27.14 0.18
N LYS A 233 -9.18 -27.76 1.16
CA LYS A 233 -8.72 -27.69 2.57
C LYS A 233 -7.34 -28.30 2.72
N MET A 234 -6.52 -27.71 3.58
CA MET A 234 -5.22 -28.24 3.98
C MET A 234 -5.19 -28.59 5.49
N GLU A 235 -4.31 -29.52 5.87
CA GLU A 235 -4.15 -29.89 7.29
C GLU A 235 -3.48 -28.77 8.09
N ASN A 236 -2.55 -28.04 7.47
CA ASN A 236 -1.90 -26.90 8.08
C ASN A 236 -2.87 -25.74 8.26
N ARG A 237 -2.79 -25.07 9.40
CA ARG A 237 -3.60 -23.90 9.72
C ARG A 237 -2.69 -22.73 10.05
N ILE A 238 -2.71 -21.70 9.21
CA ILE A 238 -1.80 -20.56 9.35
C ILE A 238 -2.60 -19.33 9.81
N VAL A 239 -2.23 -18.79 10.95
CA VAL A 239 -2.64 -17.43 11.35
C VAL A 239 -1.67 -16.47 10.67
N ASP A 240 -2.19 -15.67 9.76
CA ASP A 240 -1.49 -14.54 9.17
C ASP A 240 -2.22 -13.26 9.55
N THR A 241 -1.48 -12.26 9.98
CA THR A 241 -2.06 -10.96 10.29
C THR A 241 -1.29 -9.85 9.58
N GLY A 242 -2.01 -8.87 9.07
CA GLY A 242 -1.45 -7.69 8.45
C GLY A 242 -1.91 -6.44 9.19
N TYR A 243 -1.06 -5.89 10.05
CA TYR A 243 -1.28 -4.61 10.74
C TYR A 243 -0.64 -3.50 9.92
N GLY A 244 -1.40 -2.51 9.53
CA GLY A 244 -0.88 -1.35 8.80
C GLY A 244 -0.18 -0.38 9.74
N ILE A 245 1.15 -0.47 9.89
CA ILE A 245 1.90 0.38 10.82
C ILE A 245 1.68 1.87 10.53
N GLU A 246 1.67 2.26 9.26
CA GLU A 246 1.34 3.63 8.84
C GLU A 246 -0.10 4.03 9.16
N ARG A 247 -1.05 3.11 9.03
CA ARG A 247 -2.46 3.36 9.36
C ARG A 247 -2.64 3.56 10.87
N PHE A 248 -1.96 2.77 11.70
CA PHE A 248 -1.95 2.99 13.15
C PHE A 248 -1.28 4.31 13.52
N THR A 249 -0.16 4.66 12.87
CA THR A 249 0.47 5.96 13.03
C THR A 249 -0.50 7.09 12.70
N TRP A 250 -1.16 7.01 11.55
CA TRP A 250 -2.14 8.00 11.11
C TRP A 250 -3.34 8.09 12.05
N LEU A 251 -3.89 6.95 12.48
CA LEU A 251 -4.95 6.88 13.49
C LEU A 251 -4.56 7.62 14.77
N SER A 252 -3.32 7.45 15.23
CA SER A 252 -2.80 8.08 16.44
C SER A 252 -2.51 9.57 16.31
N GLN A 253 -2.13 10.00 15.11
CA GLN A 253 -1.83 11.41 14.83
C GLN A 253 -3.11 12.23 14.58
N GLY A 254 -4.14 11.62 13.99
CA GLY A 254 -5.39 12.28 13.64
C GLY A 254 -5.22 13.40 12.61
N THR A 255 -4.18 13.34 11.79
CA THR A 255 -3.91 14.32 10.73
C THR A 255 -4.87 14.17 9.55
N ARG A 256 -4.97 15.20 8.71
CA ARG A 256 -5.86 15.21 7.54
C ARG A 256 -5.50 14.12 6.54
N THR A 257 -4.22 13.91 6.29
CA THR A 257 -3.73 12.87 5.39
C THR A 257 -2.73 11.96 6.10
N ILE A 258 -2.55 10.76 5.58
CA ILE A 258 -1.52 9.82 6.04
C ILE A 258 -0.11 10.40 5.83
N TYR A 259 0.09 11.21 4.78
CA TYR A 259 1.38 11.83 4.48
C TYR A 259 1.78 12.82 5.56
N ASP A 260 0.84 13.66 6.05
CA ASP A 260 1.07 14.61 7.15
C ASP A 260 1.45 13.88 8.45
N ALA A 261 0.93 12.67 8.66
CA ALA A 261 1.31 11.84 9.81
C ALA A 261 2.72 11.25 9.68
N LEU A 262 3.07 10.82 8.45
CA LEU A 262 4.32 10.07 8.22
C LEU A 262 5.52 10.96 7.95
N TYR A 263 5.35 12.11 7.26
CA TYR A 263 6.44 12.91 6.72
C TYR A 263 6.33 14.41 7.07
N PRO A 264 5.97 14.78 8.32
CA PRO A 264 5.65 16.18 8.64
C PRO A 264 6.78 17.15 8.27
N ASP A 265 8.03 16.82 8.60
CA ASP A 265 9.19 17.68 8.36
C ASP A 265 9.51 17.78 6.86
N LEU A 266 9.49 16.65 6.14
CA LEU A 266 9.74 16.62 4.70
C LEU A 266 8.67 17.38 3.94
N ILE A 267 7.39 17.21 4.28
CA ILE A 267 6.29 17.94 3.67
C ILE A 267 6.41 19.44 3.94
N SER A 268 6.74 19.83 5.17
CA SER A 268 6.97 21.24 5.53
C SER A 268 8.11 21.86 4.71
N LEU A 269 9.21 21.13 4.53
CA LEU A 269 10.34 21.55 3.69
C LEU A 269 9.88 21.76 2.23
N LEU A 270 9.23 20.75 1.64
CA LEU A 270 8.80 20.79 0.23
C LEU A 270 7.73 21.85 -0.03
N MET A 271 6.77 22.03 0.89
CA MET A 271 5.75 23.09 0.81
C MET A 271 6.40 24.49 0.81
N LYS A 272 7.39 24.70 1.68
CA LYS A 272 8.13 25.96 1.77
C LYS A 272 8.93 26.23 0.49
N GLU A 273 9.63 25.23 -0.04
CA GLU A 273 10.44 25.40 -1.26
C GLU A 273 9.59 25.66 -2.52
N ALA A 274 8.45 24.96 -2.64
CA ALA A 274 7.52 25.12 -3.74
C ALA A 274 6.61 26.35 -3.62
N ASP A 275 6.76 27.17 -2.54
CA ASP A 275 5.88 28.30 -2.21
C ASP A 275 4.39 27.94 -2.25
N VAL A 276 4.03 26.84 -1.62
CA VAL A 276 2.66 26.35 -1.56
C VAL A 276 2.17 26.31 -0.13
N LYS A 277 0.93 26.76 0.08
CA LYS A 277 0.24 26.67 1.38
C LYS A 277 -0.85 25.59 1.33
N GLN A 278 -1.11 24.97 2.48
CA GLN A 278 -2.27 24.07 2.63
C GLN A 278 -3.57 24.78 2.21
N LEU A 279 -4.36 24.12 1.38
CA LEU A 279 -5.66 24.63 0.91
C LEU A 279 -6.81 23.89 1.59
N SER A 280 -7.83 24.65 2.00
CA SER A 280 -9.08 24.04 2.51
C SER A 280 -9.81 23.21 1.44
N SER A 281 -9.75 23.64 0.18
CA SER A 281 -10.34 22.94 -0.97
C SER A 281 -9.65 21.60 -1.30
N PHE A 282 -8.44 21.33 -0.75
CA PHE A 282 -7.75 20.05 -0.97
C PHE A 282 -8.54 18.86 -0.38
N GLN A 283 -9.30 19.06 0.71
CA GLN A 283 -10.18 18.00 1.25
C GLN A 283 -11.27 17.60 0.24
N GLY A 284 -11.96 18.58 -0.34
CA GLY A 284 -12.98 18.30 -1.36
C GLY A 284 -12.40 17.62 -2.61
N TYR A 285 -11.16 17.94 -2.97
CA TYR A 285 -10.45 17.25 -4.04
C TYR A 285 -10.18 15.78 -3.70
N MET A 286 -9.66 15.49 -2.50
CA MET A 286 -9.43 14.10 -2.04
C MET A 286 -10.72 13.27 -2.03
N ASP A 287 -11.82 13.85 -1.57
CA ASP A 287 -13.13 13.21 -1.53
C ASP A 287 -13.60 12.89 -2.97
N ALA A 288 -13.48 13.85 -3.90
CA ALA A 288 -13.86 13.67 -5.29
C ALA A 288 -13.01 12.61 -6.02
N VAL A 289 -11.69 12.56 -5.78
CA VAL A 289 -10.81 11.50 -6.33
C VAL A 289 -11.19 10.13 -5.79
N SER A 290 -11.58 10.06 -4.52
CA SER A 290 -11.93 8.81 -3.84
C SER A 290 -13.22 8.16 -4.33
N MET A 291 -14.07 8.90 -5.07
CA MET A 291 -15.29 8.36 -5.69
C MET A 291 -15.01 7.48 -6.92
N GLU A 292 -13.85 7.64 -7.57
CA GLU A 292 -13.40 6.88 -8.76
C GLU A 292 -14.36 6.93 -9.97
N ASP A 293 -15.29 7.88 -9.99
CA ASP A 293 -16.33 8.08 -11.01
C ASP A 293 -16.05 9.29 -11.95
N GLY A 294 -14.91 9.97 -11.76
CA GLY A 294 -14.55 11.17 -12.49
C GLY A 294 -15.00 12.47 -11.84
N SER A 295 -15.58 12.40 -10.64
CA SER A 295 -16.03 13.59 -9.86
C SER A 295 -14.92 14.61 -9.66
N GLU A 296 -13.64 14.20 -9.63
CA GLU A 296 -12.50 15.11 -9.52
C GLU A 296 -12.38 16.09 -10.69
N ILE A 297 -12.80 15.70 -11.90
CA ILE A 297 -12.78 16.59 -13.08
C ILE A 297 -13.80 17.70 -12.88
N ALA A 298 -15.01 17.33 -12.47
CA ALA A 298 -16.08 18.28 -12.17
C ALA A 298 -15.72 19.18 -10.98
N PHE A 299 -15.03 18.65 -9.97
CA PHE A 299 -14.52 19.44 -8.84
C PHE A 299 -13.49 20.47 -9.30
N LEU A 300 -12.44 20.03 -10.01
CA LEU A 300 -11.37 20.91 -10.49
C LEU A 300 -11.88 21.99 -11.46
N SER A 301 -12.93 21.71 -12.24
CA SER A 301 -13.50 22.70 -13.17
C SER A 301 -14.12 23.91 -12.49
N LYS A 302 -14.53 23.78 -11.21
CA LYS A 302 -15.13 24.86 -10.41
C LYS A 302 -14.09 25.76 -9.74
N LEU A 303 -12.82 25.36 -9.73
CA LEU A 303 -11.74 26.07 -9.07
C LEU A 303 -11.07 27.07 -10.01
N SER A 304 -10.49 28.14 -9.44
CA SER A 304 -9.61 29.04 -10.16
C SER A 304 -8.35 28.35 -10.69
N PRO A 305 -7.68 28.85 -11.72
CA PRO A 305 -6.40 28.32 -12.19
C PRO A 305 -5.35 28.21 -11.08
N GLN A 306 -5.28 29.19 -10.18
CA GLN A 306 -4.34 29.23 -9.07
C GLN A 306 -4.62 28.13 -8.03
N GLU A 307 -5.89 27.89 -7.70
CA GLU A 307 -6.26 26.79 -6.77
C GLU A 307 -5.96 25.44 -7.39
N ARG A 308 -6.23 25.26 -8.70
CA ARG A 308 -5.87 24.02 -9.41
C ARG A 308 -4.37 23.75 -9.41
N ASP A 309 -3.55 24.79 -9.67
CA ASP A 309 -2.10 24.70 -9.61
C ASP A 309 -1.63 24.28 -8.20
N SER A 310 -2.17 24.93 -7.18
CA SER A 310 -1.82 24.61 -5.78
C SER A 310 -2.23 23.19 -5.39
N ILE A 311 -3.40 22.68 -5.81
CA ILE A 311 -3.81 21.30 -5.61
C ILE A 311 -2.85 20.31 -6.28
N ASN A 312 -2.44 20.59 -7.51
CA ASN A 312 -1.49 19.75 -8.25
C ASN A 312 -0.11 19.74 -7.57
N LYS A 313 0.35 20.90 -7.08
CA LYS A 313 1.59 21.00 -6.32
C LYS A 313 1.53 20.22 -5.00
N ILE A 314 0.45 20.36 -4.22
CA ILE A 314 0.25 19.61 -2.97
C ILE A 314 0.26 18.09 -3.26
N SER A 315 -0.48 17.64 -4.27
CA SER A 315 -0.49 16.23 -4.68
C SER A 315 0.89 15.72 -5.07
N SER A 316 1.67 16.55 -5.78
CA SER A 316 3.04 16.23 -6.20
C SER A 316 4.00 16.15 -5.01
N ILE A 317 3.84 17.01 -4.00
CA ILE A 317 4.62 16.99 -2.76
C ILE A 317 4.35 15.70 -1.97
N TYR A 318 3.10 15.33 -1.78
CA TYR A 318 2.74 14.08 -1.11
C TYR A 318 3.23 12.84 -1.86
N MET A 319 3.07 12.82 -3.20
CA MET A 319 3.61 11.76 -4.03
C MET A 319 5.14 11.68 -3.93
N LEU A 320 5.85 12.80 -3.94
CA LEU A 320 7.30 12.85 -3.85
C LEU A 320 7.80 12.30 -2.50
N ALA A 321 7.15 12.66 -1.39
CA ALA A 321 7.46 12.14 -0.05
C ALA A 321 7.30 10.61 0.03
N ASP A 322 6.23 10.06 -0.56
CA ASP A 322 5.98 8.63 -0.62
C ASP A 322 6.99 7.91 -1.55
N HIS A 323 7.16 8.41 -2.77
CA HIS A 323 8.01 7.76 -3.77
C HIS A 323 9.49 7.75 -3.37
N THR A 324 9.99 8.80 -2.71
CA THR A 324 11.37 8.81 -2.19
C THR A 324 11.61 7.71 -1.16
N ARG A 325 10.64 7.42 -0.28
CA ARG A 325 10.71 6.27 0.62
C ARG A 325 10.73 4.94 -0.14
N ALA A 326 9.86 4.77 -1.13
CA ALA A 326 9.82 3.55 -1.95
C ALA A 326 11.14 3.32 -2.70
N ILE A 327 11.68 4.36 -3.34
CA ILE A 327 12.97 4.33 -4.03
C ILE A 327 14.09 3.94 -3.07
N THR A 328 14.10 4.52 -1.86
CA THR A 328 15.09 4.21 -0.84
C THR A 328 15.08 2.72 -0.49
N PHE A 329 13.92 2.16 -0.11
CA PHE A 329 13.83 0.73 0.22
C PHE A 329 14.25 -0.17 -0.94
N LEU A 330 13.83 0.12 -2.16
CA LEU A 330 14.18 -0.69 -3.33
C LEU A 330 15.68 -0.65 -3.64
N LEU A 331 16.32 0.52 -3.59
CA LEU A 331 17.77 0.68 -3.81
C LEU A 331 18.59 -0.02 -2.72
N PHE A 332 18.23 0.17 -1.46
CA PHE A 332 18.96 -0.41 -0.34
C PHE A 332 18.64 -1.91 -0.13
N ASP A 333 17.65 -2.46 -0.82
CA ASP A 333 17.46 -3.91 -1.01
C ASP A 333 18.18 -4.44 -2.27
N GLY A 334 19.01 -3.61 -2.91
CA GLY A 334 19.89 -3.98 -4.03
C GLY A 334 19.18 -4.10 -5.37
N LEU A 335 18.06 -3.38 -5.58
CA LEU A 335 17.41 -3.32 -6.88
C LEU A 335 18.09 -2.29 -7.78
N VAL A 336 18.23 -2.64 -9.06
CA VAL A 336 18.78 -1.75 -10.09
C VAL A 336 17.67 -1.41 -11.11
N PRO A 337 17.54 -0.14 -11.53
CA PRO A 337 16.56 0.26 -12.53
C PRO A 337 16.76 -0.49 -13.85
N SER A 338 15.69 -1.02 -14.42
CA SER A 338 15.71 -1.73 -15.71
C SER A 338 14.44 -1.46 -16.53
N ASN A 339 14.34 -2.05 -17.72
CA ASN A 339 13.14 -1.93 -18.57
C ASN A 339 12.09 -3.02 -18.31
N SER A 340 12.32 -3.91 -17.35
CA SER A 340 11.42 -5.03 -17.08
C SER A 340 11.37 -5.37 -15.59
N LYS A 341 10.36 -6.13 -15.18
CA LYS A 341 10.22 -6.72 -13.84
C LYS A 341 10.27 -5.65 -12.73
N ALA A 342 10.82 -6.00 -11.57
CA ALA A 342 10.96 -5.09 -10.44
C ALA A 342 11.75 -3.81 -10.76
N GLY A 343 12.81 -3.92 -11.57
CA GLY A 343 13.63 -2.77 -11.95
C GLY A 343 12.89 -1.73 -12.78
N TYR A 344 11.84 -2.13 -13.53
CA TYR A 344 10.95 -1.20 -14.21
C TYR A 344 10.15 -0.34 -13.22
N VAL A 345 9.65 -0.94 -12.14
CA VAL A 345 8.94 -0.21 -11.08
C VAL A 345 9.84 0.84 -10.45
N LEU A 346 11.07 0.46 -10.10
CA LEU A 346 12.05 1.41 -9.55
C LEU A 346 12.33 2.57 -10.51
N ARG A 347 12.61 2.27 -11.79
CA ARG A 347 12.85 3.31 -12.82
C ARG A 347 11.66 4.26 -12.96
N MET A 348 10.46 3.73 -12.96
CA MET A 348 9.23 4.53 -13.06
C MET A 348 9.09 5.47 -11.86
N LEU A 349 9.30 4.97 -10.63
CA LEU A 349 9.23 5.79 -9.41
C LEU A 349 10.27 6.91 -9.43
N ILE A 350 11.52 6.61 -9.83
CA ILE A 350 12.60 7.60 -9.99
C ILE A 350 12.17 8.70 -10.97
N ARG A 351 11.68 8.33 -12.15
CA ARG A 351 11.27 9.30 -13.18
C ARG A 351 10.08 10.15 -12.77
N ARG A 352 9.10 9.58 -12.06
CA ARG A 352 7.97 10.35 -11.49
C ARG A 352 8.47 11.34 -10.44
N ALA A 353 9.37 10.93 -9.56
CA ALA A 353 9.98 11.81 -8.55
C ALA A 353 10.77 12.97 -9.21
N LEU A 354 11.63 12.68 -10.19
CA LEU A 354 12.37 13.68 -10.93
C LEU A 354 11.47 14.68 -11.67
N LEU A 355 10.38 14.19 -12.27
CA LEU A 355 9.39 15.05 -12.91
C LEU A 355 8.68 15.96 -11.90
N ALA A 356 8.36 15.45 -10.70
CA ALA A 356 7.75 16.23 -9.63
C ALA A 356 8.70 17.32 -9.12
N ILE A 357 9.98 17.00 -8.87
CA ILE A 357 11.01 17.97 -8.48
C ILE A 357 11.08 19.11 -9.50
N LYS A 358 11.14 18.78 -10.79
CA LYS A 358 11.16 19.76 -11.88
C LYS A 358 9.90 20.64 -11.92
N LYS A 359 8.70 20.04 -11.73
CA LYS A 359 7.42 20.77 -11.75
C LYS A 359 7.23 21.68 -10.55
N LEU A 360 7.72 21.26 -9.40
CA LEU A 360 7.66 22.03 -8.16
C LEU A 360 8.69 23.16 -8.11
N ASP A 361 9.68 23.12 -9.01
CA ASP A 361 10.81 24.08 -9.06
C ASP A 361 11.56 24.18 -7.72
N ILE A 362 11.70 23.07 -7.03
CA ILE A 362 12.39 22.97 -5.74
C ILE A 362 13.91 22.79 -5.93
N LYS A 363 14.69 23.24 -4.93
CA LYS A 363 16.16 23.17 -4.94
C LYS A 363 16.69 21.79 -4.53
N GLU A 364 15.89 21.03 -3.79
CA GLU A 364 16.29 19.71 -3.34
C GLU A 364 16.47 18.76 -4.52
N THR A 365 17.57 17.99 -4.50
CA THR A 365 17.82 16.93 -5.48
C THR A 365 17.10 15.65 -5.04
N LEU A 366 16.87 14.74 -5.98
CA LEU A 366 16.28 13.44 -5.63
C LEU A 366 17.16 12.68 -4.63
N TRP A 367 18.49 12.81 -4.76
CA TRP A 367 19.41 12.17 -3.82
C TRP A 367 19.29 12.75 -2.40
N ASN A 368 19.20 14.06 -2.22
CA ASN A 368 19.01 14.67 -0.89
C ASN A 368 17.74 14.16 -0.22
N LEU A 369 16.65 14.02 -0.97
CA LEU A 369 15.39 13.47 -0.46
C LEU A 369 15.52 12.00 -0.08
N ILE A 370 16.29 11.21 -0.83
CA ILE A 370 16.62 9.81 -0.50
C ILE A 370 17.48 9.74 0.77
N GLU A 371 18.45 10.63 0.95
CA GLU A 371 19.26 10.71 2.18
C GLU A 371 18.42 11.00 3.42
N ILE A 372 17.40 11.87 3.31
CA ILE A 372 16.45 12.10 4.42
C ILE A 372 15.74 10.80 4.79
N GLN A 373 15.29 10.02 3.81
CA GLN A 373 14.64 8.72 4.06
C GLN A 373 15.63 7.67 4.57
N GLU A 374 16.84 7.61 4.00
CA GLU A 374 17.88 6.67 4.44
C GLU A 374 18.24 6.91 5.91
N ASN A 375 18.49 8.14 6.31
CA ASN A 375 18.77 8.50 7.70
C ASN A 375 17.65 8.10 8.66
N ARG A 376 16.38 8.17 8.20
CA ARG A 376 15.22 7.80 8.99
C ARG A 376 15.09 6.30 9.19
N PHE A 377 15.46 5.50 8.18
CA PHE A 377 15.29 4.04 8.17
C PHE A 377 16.61 3.27 8.25
N LYS A 378 17.73 3.93 8.62
CA LYS A 378 19.08 3.33 8.63
C LYS A 378 19.22 2.07 9.48
N ASP A 379 18.36 1.92 10.50
CA ASP A 379 18.33 0.76 11.40
C ASP A 379 17.79 -0.51 10.72
N ILE A 380 17.06 -0.36 9.62
CA ILE A 380 16.46 -1.47 8.86
C ILE A 380 16.91 -1.54 7.39
N LEU A 381 17.79 -0.63 6.95
CA LEU A 381 18.35 -0.60 5.59
C LEU A 381 19.76 -1.19 5.54
N ASP A 382 20.16 -1.72 4.37
CA ASP A 382 21.55 -2.12 4.14
C ASP A 382 22.39 -0.93 3.68
N VAL A 383 22.89 -0.15 4.63
CA VAL A 383 23.68 1.07 4.39
C VAL A 383 24.98 0.85 3.60
N ARG A 384 25.43 -0.41 3.44
CA ARG A 384 26.61 -0.73 2.59
C ARG A 384 26.36 -0.39 1.12
N LEU A 385 25.09 -0.29 0.71
CA LEU A 385 24.69 0.04 -0.66
C LEU A 385 24.64 1.55 -0.95
N TYR A 386 24.93 2.42 0.03
CA TYR A 386 24.80 3.87 -0.10
C TYR A 386 25.51 4.44 -1.35
N THR A 387 26.80 4.13 -1.56
CA THR A 387 27.58 4.65 -2.69
C THR A 387 26.99 4.16 -4.03
N SER A 388 26.60 2.89 -4.10
CA SER A 388 26.00 2.32 -5.32
C SER A 388 24.64 2.93 -5.61
N ALA A 389 23.83 3.14 -4.58
CA ALA A 389 22.51 3.78 -4.70
C ALA A 389 22.63 5.21 -5.24
N LYS A 390 23.58 5.99 -4.70
CA LYS A 390 23.87 7.36 -5.18
C LYS A 390 24.25 7.41 -6.64
N GLU A 391 25.14 6.52 -7.06
CA GLU A 391 25.58 6.44 -8.46
C GLU A 391 24.45 6.00 -9.40
N ILE A 392 23.60 5.09 -8.97
CA ILE A 392 22.40 4.68 -9.72
C ILE A 392 21.48 5.86 -9.96
N ILE A 393 21.20 6.67 -8.95
CA ILE A 393 20.35 7.86 -9.08
C ILE A 393 20.97 8.85 -10.04
N ARG A 394 22.27 9.17 -9.90
CA ARG A 394 22.97 10.09 -10.80
C ARG A 394 22.84 9.65 -12.27
N LEU A 395 23.06 8.37 -12.56
CA LEU A 395 22.95 7.82 -13.92
C LEU A 395 21.52 7.86 -14.47
N GLU A 396 20.50 7.59 -13.64
CA GLU A 396 19.10 7.68 -14.09
C GLU A 396 18.65 9.14 -14.27
N GLU A 397 19.15 10.10 -13.51
CA GLU A 397 18.91 11.54 -13.71
C GLU A 397 19.46 11.99 -15.07
N GLU A 398 20.70 11.62 -15.42
CA GLU A 398 21.31 11.94 -16.72
C GLU A 398 20.49 11.34 -17.87
N ARG A 399 20.17 10.04 -17.79
CA ARG A 399 19.39 9.33 -18.82
C ARG A 399 17.98 9.93 -18.98
N PHE A 400 17.37 10.33 -17.89
CA PHE A 400 16.03 10.93 -17.95
C PHE A 400 16.07 12.34 -18.51
N SER A 401 17.07 13.14 -18.19
CA SER A 401 17.30 14.46 -18.79
C SER A 401 17.48 14.36 -20.30
N GLU A 402 18.30 13.42 -20.79
CA GLU A 402 18.46 13.16 -22.21
C GLU A 402 17.15 12.72 -22.88
N LEU A 403 16.34 11.89 -22.20
CA LEU A 403 15.05 11.45 -22.71
C LEU A 403 14.08 12.62 -22.83
N LEU A 404 14.01 13.49 -21.82
CA LEU A 404 13.14 14.67 -21.84
C LEU A 404 13.52 15.66 -22.94
N SER A 405 14.83 15.82 -23.24
CA SER A 405 15.28 16.66 -24.35
C SER A 405 14.79 16.20 -25.73
N LYS A 406 14.52 14.90 -25.88
CA LYS A 406 13.96 14.26 -27.08
C LYS A 406 12.43 14.08 -27.00
N GLY A 407 11.81 14.44 -25.89
CA GLY A 407 10.40 14.16 -25.58
C GLY A 407 9.44 14.65 -26.63
N ASP A 408 9.53 15.93 -27.02
CA ASP A 408 8.64 16.52 -28.02
C ASP A 408 8.77 15.86 -29.41
N SER A 409 9.96 15.49 -29.81
CA SER A 409 10.19 14.81 -31.10
C SER A 409 9.64 13.37 -31.05
N LEU A 410 9.74 12.69 -29.92
CA LEU A 410 9.13 11.38 -29.72
C LEU A 410 7.59 11.47 -29.76
N ILE A 411 6.98 12.42 -29.04
CA ILE A 411 5.53 12.61 -29.04
C ILE A 411 5.03 12.90 -30.46
N LYS A 412 5.67 13.81 -31.19
CA LYS A 412 5.32 14.11 -32.59
C LYS A 412 5.42 12.88 -33.49
N ARG A 413 6.41 12.00 -33.30
CA ARG A 413 6.56 10.75 -34.07
C ARG A 413 5.39 9.80 -33.87
N TYR A 414 4.85 9.69 -32.66
CA TYR A 414 3.71 8.82 -32.35
C TYR A 414 2.36 9.49 -32.55
N SER A 415 2.34 10.77 -32.94
CA SER A 415 1.13 11.52 -33.23
C SER A 415 0.82 11.51 -34.73
N LYS A 416 -0.47 11.43 -35.08
CA LYS A 416 -0.98 11.53 -36.46
C LYS A 416 -2.17 12.47 -36.50
N ASN A 417 -2.24 13.33 -37.51
CA ASN A 417 -3.35 14.27 -37.71
C ASN A 417 -3.69 15.12 -36.47
N GLY A 418 -2.67 15.57 -35.73
CA GLY A 418 -2.85 16.42 -34.55
C GLY A 418 -3.37 15.68 -33.30
N SER A 419 -3.34 14.33 -33.29
CA SER A 419 -3.72 13.52 -32.12
C SER A 419 -2.74 12.38 -31.89
N ILE A 420 -2.64 11.91 -30.64
CA ILE A 420 -1.89 10.71 -30.28
C ILE A 420 -2.87 9.61 -29.88
N SER A 421 -2.65 8.38 -30.39
CA SER A 421 -3.49 7.24 -30.03
C SER A 421 -3.17 6.71 -28.63
N LYS A 422 -4.06 5.87 -28.04
CA LYS A 422 -3.82 5.19 -26.78
C LYS A 422 -2.57 4.33 -26.85
N GLU A 423 -2.40 3.55 -27.92
CA GLU A 423 -1.23 2.69 -28.17
C GLU A 423 0.05 3.54 -28.26
N GLY A 424 -0.03 4.73 -28.87
CA GLY A 424 1.08 5.68 -28.93
C GLY A 424 1.51 6.14 -27.53
N VAL A 425 0.56 6.50 -26.67
CA VAL A 425 0.85 6.88 -25.28
C VAL A 425 1.44 5.71 -24.49
N ILE A 426 0.85 4.51 -24.62
CA ILE A 426 1.36 3.29 -23.95
C ILE A 426 2.79 2.99 -24.41
N THR A 427 3.08 3.10 -25.72
CA THR A 427 4.44 2.87 -26.26
C THR A 427 5.43 3.91 -25.73
N LEU A 428 5.05 5.18 -25.65
CA LEU A 428 5.89 6.22 -25.07
C LEU A 428 6.19 5.95 -23.60
N PHE A 429 5.22 5.42 -22.86
CA PHE A 429 5.39 5.08 -21.45
C PHE A 429 6.19 3.79 -21.25
N GLU A 430 5.76 2.67 -21.84
CA GLU A 430 6.37 1.34 -21.60
C GLU A 430 7.72 1.16 -22.30
N SER A 431 7.84 1.58 -23.55
CA SER A 431 9.05 1.34 -24.35
C SER A 431 10.05 2.48 -24.26
N ASN A 432 9.60 3.74 -24.24
CA ASN A 432 10.47 4.90 -24.15
C ASN A 432 10.65 5.38 -22.70
N GLY A 433 9.72 5.04 -21.79
CA GLY A 433 9.79 5.38 -20.37
C GLY A 433 9.47 6.85 -20.07
N LEU A 434 8.68 7.51 -20.93
CA LEU A 434 8.14 8.84 -20.64
C LEU A 434 6.93 8.71 -19.70
N PRO A 435 6.91 9.39 -18.56
CA PRO A 435 5.74 9.38 -17.68
C PRO A 435 4.49 9.88 -18.42
N ILE A 436 3.34 9.23 -18.19
CA ILE A 436 2.08 9.59 -18.87
C ILE A 436 1.69 11.03 -18.59
N GLU A 437 1.94 11.51 -17.38
CA GLU A 437 1.69 12.90 -16.98
C GLU A 437 2.52 13.88 -17.82
N TYR A 438 3.78 13.54 -18.10
CA TYR A 438 4.64 14.34 -18.99
C TYR A 438 4.12 14.32 -20.42
N VAL A 439 3.76 13.16 -20.96
CA VAL A 439 3.22 13.04 -22.32
C VAL A 439 1.94 13.87 -22.47
N LYS A 440 1.03 13.80 -21.49
CA LYS A 440 -0.21 14.59 -21.49
C LYS A 440 0.08 16.09 -21.54
N GLU A 441 0.91 16.61 -20.65
CA GLU A 441 1.28 18.01 -20.54
C GLU A 441 1.95 18.53 -21.83
N ARG A 442 2.87 17.70 -22.39
CA ARG A 442 3.53 18.09 -23.64
C ARG A 442 2.59 18.06 -24.85
N CYS A 443 1.64 17.12 -24.90
CA CYS A 443 0.58 17.11 -25.91
C CYS A 443 -0.25 18.40 -25.87
N GLU A 444 -0.67 18.83 -24.68
CA GLU A 444 -1.40 20.09 -24.49
C GLU A 444 -0.57 21.29 -24.99
N ALA A 445 0.72 21.37 -24.62
CA ALA A 445 1.61 22.45 -25.04
C ALA A 445 1.91 22.45 -26.56
N LEU A 446 1.86 21.28 -27.20
CA LEU A 446 2.10 21.11 -28.64
C LEU A 446 0.81 21.19 -29.47
N GLY A 447 -0.36 21.39 -28.86
CA GLY A 447 -1.66 21.39 -29.54
C GLY A 447 -2.05 20.01 -30.08
N ILE A 448 -1.54 18.92 -29.47
CA ILE A 448 -1.83 17.53 -29.84
C ILE A 448 -2.95 17.03 -28.94
N SER A 449 -4.02 16.50 -29.54
CA SER A 449 -5.12 15.91 -28.78
C SER A 449 -4.67 14.64 -28.07
N PHE A 450 -4.92 14.57 -26.75
CA PHE A 450 -4.58 13.44 -25.87
C PHE A 450 -5.82 12.58 -25.58
N PRO A 451 -5.73 11.24 -25.61
CA PRO A 451 -6.89 10.37 -25.40
C PRO A 451 -7.45 10.48 -23.97
N GLN A 452 -8.78 10.66 -23.86
CA GLN A 452 -9.43 10.89 -22.55
C GLN A 452 -9.60 9.62 -21.69
N ASP A 453 -9.55 8.43 -22.28
CA ASP A 453 -10.02 7.19 -21.65
C ASP A 453 -8.89 6.19 -21.34
N LEU A 454 -7.73 6.70 -20.90
CA LEU A 454 -6.58 5.87 -20.48
C LEU A 454 -6.77 5.19 -19.11
N ARG A 455 -7.77 5.59 -18.31
CA ARG A 455 -7.93 5.15 -16.91
C ARG A 455 -8.28 3.67 -16.76
N LYS A 456 -9.04 3.09 -17.69
CA LYS A 456 -9.45 1.66 -17.63
C LYS A 456 -8.33 0.67 -18.00
N GLU A 457 -7.32 1.14 -18.73
CA GLU A 457 -6.18 0.32 -19.17
C GLU A 457 -4.89 0.56 -18.37
N ARG A 458 -4.91 1.50 -17.41
CA ARG A 458 -3.80 1.87 -16.52
C ARG A 458 -3.41 0.81 -15.47
N GLY A 459 -3.91 -0.39 -15.56
CA GLY A 459 -3.25 -1.46 -14.82
C GLY A 459 -1.95 -1.80 -15.54
N PHE A 460 -0.82 -1.47 -14.96
CA PHE A 460 0.53 -1.92 -15.35
C PHE A 460 0.47 -3.28 -16.01
N SER A 461 0.12 -3.33 -17.32
CA SER A 461 -0.24 -4.57 -18.01
C SER A 461 0.90 -5.58 -17.98
N ASN A 462 2.14 -5.10 -17.99
CA ASN A 462 3.31 -5.93 -17.86
C ASN A 462 3.57 -6.39 -16.42
N VAL A 463 3.35 -5.54 -15.40
CA VAL A 463 3.49 -5.94 -13.99
C VAL A 463 2.35 -6.86 -13.56
N ARG A 464 1.11 -6.63 -14.05
CA ARG A 464 -0.04 -7.54 -13.79
C ARG A 464 0.05 -8.87 -14.55
N LYS A 465 0.51 -8.87 -15.80
CA LYS A 465 0.71 -10.12 -16.57
C LYS A 465 1.83 -10.97 -15.99
N GLU A 466 2.85 -10.34 -15.41
CA GLU A 466 3.99 -11.01 -14.81
C GLU A 466 3.76 -11.42 -13.34
N GLN A 467 2.70 -10.91 -12.69
CA GLN A 467 2.23 -11.35 -11.37
C GLN A 467 1.16 -12.47 -11.45
N LYS A 468 0.69 -12.85 -12.65
CA LYS A 468 -0.12 -14.07 -12.80
C LYS A 468 0.81 -15.28 -12.76
N PRO A 469 0.43 -16.34 -12.03
CA PRO A 469 1.16 -17.60 -12.09
C PRO A 469 1.33 -18.02 -13.55
N ARG A 470 2.54 -18.36 -13.96
CA ARG A 470 2.73 -19.09 -15.19
C ARG A 470 1.95 -20.40 -15.03
N GLU A 471 0.97 -20.64 -15.92
CA GLU A 471 0.44 -21.98 -16.12
C GLU A 471 1.66 -22.91 -16.20
N MET A 472 1.77 -23.81 -15.22
CA MET A 472 2.75 -24.89 -15.30
C MET A 472 2.40 -25.68 -16.55
N ARG A 473 3.15 -25.48 -17.62
CA ARG A 473 3.14 -26.40 -18.73
C ARG A 473 3.73 -27.69 -18.20
N SER A 474 2.89 -28.71 -18.20
CA SER A 474 3.16 -30.12 -17.91
C SER A 474 4.46 -30.60 -18.51
#